data_0996d7e8bae888c4c5bff80a9bb59b89
#
_entry.id   0996d7e8bae888c4c5bff80a9bb59b89
#
_cell.length_a   1.000
_cell.length_b   1.000
_cell.length_c   1.000
_cell.angle_alpha   90.00
_cell.angle_beta   90.00
_cell.angle_gamma   90.00
#
_symmetry.space_group_name_H-M   'P 1'
#
loop_
_entity.id
_entity.type
_entity.pdbx_description
1 polymer ?
#
loop_
_entity_poly.entity_id
_entity_poly.type
_entity_poly.pdbx_seq_one_letter_code
_entity_poly.pdbx_strand_id
1 'polypeptide(L)'
;PSLFYFVGQCAQYYLGWRVLALNASGRNDIVSQYVHMGRTAGAVAEIAVISLTHNFTLYVFVSMVSVVLSYILLFYKAGRVYPWMNEKEGAIDKKEEKYLISIMPSMFSHRFGSLFFRSYEIIAVDLVFGFSIGGRYSNMLFISTAFMTVFWIFQNSVTGIVGEHYAAEGRKDSFILYSKMAYLNLLFS
;
A
#
# COMPACT_ATOMS: atom_id res chain seq x y z
N PRO A 1 20.44 9.95 -4.85
CA PRO A 1 18.95 9.87 -4.97
C PRO A 1 18.37 8.60 -4.36
N SER A 2 18.90 7.42 -4.68
CA SER A 2 18.41 6.13 -4.18
C SER A 2 18.40 6.00 -2.65
N LEU A 3 19.36 6.61 -1.97
CA LEU A 3 19.44 6.61 -0.51
C LEU A 3 18.24 7.34 0.13
N PHE A 4 17.81 8.48 -0.41
CA PHE A 4 16.65 9.20 0.08
C PHE A 4 15.37 8.38 -0.09
N TYR A 5 15.23 7.72 -1.23
CA TYR A 5 14.09 6.82 -1.47
C TYR A 5 14.06 5.67 -0.44
N PHE A 6 15.22 5.03 -0.20
CA PHE A 6 15.34 3.95 0.79
C PHE A 6 14.98 4.42 2.20
N VAL A 7 15.51 5.58 2.64
CA VAL A 7 15.19 6.16 3.96
C VAL A 7 13.68 6.45 4.07
N GLY A 8 13.06 6.99 3.03
CA GLY A 8 11.61 7.22 3.00
C GLY A 8 10.81 5.94 3.17
N GLN A 9 11.20 4.85 2.50
CA GLN A 9 10.55 3.55 2.65
C GLN A 9 10.74 2.96 4.05
N CYS A 10 11.93 3.03 4.63
CA CYS A 10 12.18 2.58 6.00
C CYS A 10 11.33 3.36 7.02
N ALA A 11 11.23 4.68 6.88
CA ALA A 11 10.39 5.51 7.74
C ALA A 11 8.90 5.14 7.60
N GLN A 12 8.44 4.87 6.38
CA GLN A 12 7.09 4.39 6.12
C GLN A 12 6.80 3.07 6.82
N TYR A 13 7.72 2.11 6.79
CA TYR A 13 7.56 0.84 7.50
C TYR A 13 7.55 1.04 9.02
N TYR A 14 8.45 1.85 9.56
CA TYR A 14 8.54 2.12 10.99
C TYR A 14 7.28 2.82 11.54
N LEU A 15 6.74 3.78 10.82
CA LEU A 15 5.52 4.50 11.19
C LEU A 15 4.24 3.73 10.82
N GLY A 16 4.35 2.74 9.94
CA GLY A 16 3.22 2.05 9.32
C GLY A 16 2.46 1.09 10.23
N TRP A 17 2.99 0.66 11.36
CA TRP A 17 2.31 -0.29 12.24
C TRP A 17 0.95 0.23 12.75
N ARG A 18 0.84 1.53 13.08
CA ARG A 18 -0.43 2.16 13.45
C ARG A 18 -1.42 2.23 12.29
N VAL A 19 -0.92 2.34 11.07
CA VAL A 19 -1.73 2.30 9.85
C VAL A 19 -2.36 0.93 9.67
N LEU A 20 -1.61 -0.14 9.94
CA LEU A 20 -2.12 -1.51 9.90
C LEU A 20 -3.25 -1.72 10.91
N ALA A 21 -3.12 -1.16 12.12
CA ALA A 21 -4.17 -1.24 13.13
C ALA A 21 -5.45 -0.47 12.71
N LEU A 22 -5.32 0.71 12.09
CA LEU A 22 -6.45 1.45 11.52
C LEU A 22 -7.14 0.65 10.40
N ASN A 23 -6.36 0.02 9.52
CA ASN A 23 -6.89 -0.82 8.45
C ASN A 23 -7.63 -2.05 9.01
N ALA A 24 -7.05 -2.70 10.03
CA ALA A 24 -7.67 -3.85 10.68
C ALA A 24 -8.98 -3.51 11.41
N SER A 25 -9.11 -2.27 11.90
CA SER A 25 -10.34 -1.78 12.54
C SER A 25 -11.36 -1.19 11.54
N GLY A 26 -11.17 -1.40 10.24
CA GLY A 26 -12.08 -0.92 9.19
C GLY A 26 -12.02 0.58 8.89
N ARG A 27 -11.12 1.34 9.52
CA ARG A 27 -10.99 2.79 9.35
C ARG A 27 -10.06 3.18 8.20
N ASN A 28 -10.25 2.52 7.06
CA ASN A 28 -9.55 2.84 5.81
C ASN A 28 -9.84 4.25 5.30
N ASP A 29 -10.97 4.84 5.68
CA ASP A 29 -11.35 6.21 5.40
C ASP A 29 -10.27 7.20 5.85
N ILE A 30 -9.82 7.07 7.11
CA ILE A 30 -8.78 7.94 7.69
C ILE A 30 -7.44 7.73 6.96
N VAL A 31 -7.07 6.46 6.76
CA VAL A 31 -5.79 6.12 6.10
C VAL A 31 -5.76 6.70 4.68
N SER A 32 -6.80 6.45 3.89
CA SER A 32 -6.93 6.96 2.53
C SER A 32 -6.87 8.48 2.47
N GLN A 33 -7.60 9.16 3.35
CA GLN A 33 -7.63 10.62 3.38
C GLN A 33 -6.23 11.21 3.60
N TYR A 34 -5.52 10.80 4.64
CA TYR A 34 -4.20 11.36 4.97
C TYR A 34 -3.12 10.97 3.96
N VAL A 35 -3.13 9.72 3.48
CA VAL A 35 -2.15 9.25 2.49
C VAL A 35 -2.36 9.94 1.14
N HIS A 36 -3.61 10.05 0.67
CA HIS A 36 -3.88 10.67 -0.62
C HIS A 36 -3.72 12.19 -0.59
N MET A 37 -4.15 12.87 0.47
CA MET A 37 -3.88 14.31 0.62
C MET A 37 -2.38 14.60 0.67
N GLY A 38 -1.63 13.81 1.42
CA GLY A 38 -0.17 13.94 1.48
C GLY A 38 0.51 13.67 0.15
N ARG A 39 0.09 12.66 -0.58
CA ARG A 39 0.60 12.38 -1.94
C ARG A 39 0.26 13.48 -2.93
N THR A 40 -0.95 14.01 -2.89
CA THR A 40 -1.37 15.09 -3.80
C THR A 40 -0.57 16.37 -3.49
N ALA A 41 -0.44 16.75 -2.23
CA ALA A 41 0.37 17.90 -1.83
C ALA A 41 1.85 17.69 -2.21
N GLY A 42 2.37 16.48 -1.99
CA GLY A 42 3.70 16.08 -2.40
C GLY A 42 3.93 16.21 -3.91
N ALA A 43 3.02 15.69 -4.73
CA ALA A 43 3.11 15.76 -6.17
C ALA A 43 3.13 17.22 -6.68
N VAL A 44 2.33 18.11 -6.09
CA VAL A 44 2.36 19.54 -6.41
C VAL A 44 3.73 20.15 -6.06
N ALA A 45 4.26 19.84 -4.88
CA ALA A 45 5.58 20.32 -4.49
C ALA A 45 6.71 19.76 -5.37
N GLU A 46 6.62 18.48 -5.75
CA GLU A 46 7.56 17.81 -6.65
C GLU A 46 7.58 18.46 -8.04
N ILE A 47 6.40 18.74 -8.61
CA ILE A 47 6.27 19.43 -9.89
C ILE A 47 6.86 20.85 -9.80
N ALA A 48 6.56 21.58 -8.74
CA ALA A 48 7.11 22.92 -8.55
C ALA A 48 8.63 22.90 -8.45
N VAL A 49 9.19 21.97 -7.64
CA VAL A 49 10.64 21.86 -7.47
C VAL A 49 11.34 21.46 -8.77
N ILE A 50 10.84 20.47 -9.50
CA ILE A 50 11.49 20.05 -10.76
C ILE A 50 11.40 21.14 -11.82
N SER A 51 10.29 21.89 -11.88
CA SER A 51 10.10 22.98 -12.84
C SER A 51 10.99 24.18 -12.56
N LEU A 52 11.25 24.48 -11.28
CA LEU A 52 12.05 25.64 -10.90
C LEU A 52 13.56 25.35 -10.86
N THR A 53 13.94 24.14 -10.42
CA THR A 53 15.35 23.85 -10.14
C THR A 53 15.99 22.92 -11.15
N HIS A 54 15.20 22.18 -11.94
CA HIS A 54 15.65 21.11 -12.85
C HIS A 54 16.60 20.10 -12.16
N ASN A 55 16.53 20.00 -10.83
CA ASN A 55 17.42 19.14 -10.02
C ASN A 55 16.67 17.89 -9.57
N PHE A 56 17.01 16.76 -10.19
CA PHE A 56 16.40 15.47 -9.87
C PHE A 56 16.65 15.02 -8.41
N THR A 57 17.79 15.36 -7.83
CA THR A 57 18.11 14.99 -6.42
C THR A 57 17.18 15.72 -5.45
N LEU A 58 16.91 17.01 -5.69
CA LEU A 58 15.96 17.80 -4.92
C LEU A 58 14.52 17.26 -5.04
N TYR A 59 14.12 16.88 -6.25
CA TYR A 59 12.83 16.24 -6.51
C TYR A 59 12.66 14.98 -5.62
N VAL A 60 13.64 14.06 -5.64
CA VAL A 60 13.58 12.83 -4.83
C VAL A 60 13.59 13.13 -3.33
N PHE A 61 14.30 14.16 -2.89
CA PHE A 61 14.31 14.58 -1.49
C PHE A 61 12.93 15.10 -1.06
N VAL A 62 12.27 15.94 -1.85
CA VAL A 62 10.92 16.44 -1.58
C VAL A 62 9.90 15.31 -1.56
N SER A 63 10.02 14.34 -2.46
CA SER A 63 9.20 13.13 -2.47
C SER A 63 9.33 12.34 -1.15
N MET A 64 10.56 12.11 -0.70
CA MET A 64 10.82 11.47 0.59
C MET A 64 10.18 12.22 1.75
N VAL A 65 10.38 13.54 1.83
CA VAL A 65 9.83 14.39 2.90
C VAL A 65 8.29 14.34 2.90
N SER A 66 7.66 14.40 1.74
CA SER A 66 6.20 14.35 1.59
C SER A 66 5.61 13.05 2.10
N VAL A 67 6.24 11.92 1.77
CA VAL A 67 5.84 10.60 2.25
C VAL A 67 5.99 10.50 3.76
N VAL A 68 7.15 10.84 4.30
CA VAL A 68 7.43 10.78 5.75
C VAL A 68 6.47 11.66 6.53
N LEU A 69 6.22 12.88 6.07
CA LEU A 69 5.29 13.83 6.72
C LEU A 69 3.87 13.27 6.75
N SER A 70 3.40 12.68 5.65
CA SER A 70 2.07 12.06 5.58
C SER A 70 1.91 10.94 6.61
N TYR A 71 2.93 10.09 6.76
CA TYR A 71 2.91 9.00 7.75
C TYR A 71 3.05 9.51 9.19
N ILE A 72 3.80 10.58 9.44
CA ILE A 72 3.87 11.22 10.75
C ILE A 72 2.50 11.78 11.15
N LEU A 73 1.84 12.51 10.25
CA LEU A 73 0.49 13.05 10.51
C LEU A 73 -0.51 11.93 10.79
N LEU A 74 -0.45 10.85 10.01
CA LEU A 74 -1.31 9.69 10.20
C LEU A 74 -1.02 8.97 11.52
N PHE A 75 0.25 8.84 11.91
CA PHE A 75 0.67 8.27 13.19
C PHE A 75 0.08 9.03 14.39
N TYR A 76 0.13 10.36 14.37
CA TYR A 76 -0.48 11.18 15.42
C TYR A 76 -2.00 11.09 15.41
N LYS A 77 -2.62 11.06 14.23
CA LYS A 77 -4.08 10.91 14.12
C LYS A 77 -4.54 9.56 14.63
N ALA A 78 -3.84 8.49 14.30
CA ALA A 78 -4.13 7.14 14.79
C ALA A 78 -4.11 7.06 16.33
N GLY A 79 -3.09 7.64 16.96
CA GLY A 79 -3.00 7.68 18.42
C GLY A 79 -4.07 8.53 19.10
N ARG A 80 -4.70 9.48 18.39
CA ARG A 80 -5.87 10.22 18.91
C ARG A 80 -7.18 9.44 18.73
N VAL A 81 -7.31 8.69 17.65
CA VAL A 81 -8.51 7.87 17.38
C VAL A 81 -8.55 6.66 18.31
N TYR A 82 -7.40 6.08 18.57
CA TYR A 82 -7.24 4.91 19.42
C TYR A 82 -6.21 5.17 20.53
N PRO A 83 -6.62 5.73 21.68
CA PRO A 83 -5.72 6.06 22.78
C PRO A 83 -4.94 4.85 23.33
N TRP A 84 -5.52 3.65 23.27
CA TRP A 84 -4.87 2.41 23.69
C TRP A 84 -3.55 2.13 22.94
N MET A 85 -3.38 2.63 21.71
CA MET A 85 -2.12 2.50 20.99
C MET A 85 -0.94 3.24 21.64
N ASN A 86 -1.21 4.12 22.59
CA ASN A 86 -0.19 4.86 23.34
C ASN A 86 0.13 4.20 24.68
N GLU A 87 -0.66 3.21 25.09
CA GLU A 87 -0.43 2.46 26.32
C GLU A 87 0.69 1.44 26.10
N LYS A 88 1.49 1.21 27.14
CA LYS A 88 2.49 0.14 27.09
C LYS A 88 1.76 -1.19 27.22
N GLU A 89 1.70 -1.93 26.13
CA GLU A 89 1.07 -3.24 26.10
C GLU A 89 1.81 -4.24 26.99
N GLY A 90 1.03 -5.19 27.54
CA GLY A 90 1.55 -6.39 28.17
C GLY A 90 2.29 -7.27 27.15
N ALA A 91 3.10 -8.18 27.64
CA ALA A 91 3.80 -9.13 26.78
C ALA A 91 2.78 -10.01 26.02
N ILE A 92 3.00 -10.16 24.71
CA ILE A 92 2.22 -11.09 23.86
C ILE A 92 2.36 -12.51 24.46
N ASP A 93 1.27 -13.26 24.46
CA ASP A 93 1.33 -14.67 24.87
C ASP A 93 2.31 -15.44 23.98
N LYS A 94 3.20 -16.21 24.60
CA LYS A 94 4.21 -17.02 23.89
C LYS A 94 3.61 -17.95 22.83
N LYS A 95 2.35 -18.36 23.01
CA LYS A 95 1.64 -19.19 22.06
C LYS A 95 1.27 -18.41 20.79
N GLU A 96 0.81 -17.18 20.96
CA GLU A 96 0.49 -16.27 19.84
C GLU A 96 1.76 -15.82 19.11
N GLU A 97 2.81 -15.49 19.86
CA GLU A 97 4.11 -15.15 19.28
C GLU A 97 4.64 -16.29 18.41
N LYS A 98 4.63 -17.54 18.90
CA LYS A 98 5.04 -18.72 18.14
C LYS A 98 4.20 -18.93 16.90
N TYR A 99 2.89 -18.71 16.97
CA TYR A 99 2.00 -18.78 15.82
C TYR A 99 2.36 -17.73 14.77
N LEU A 100 2.53 -16.48 15.17
CA LEU A 100 2.93 -15.39 14.28
C LEU A 100 4.25 -15.69 13.57
N ILE A 101 5.26 -16.16 14.32
CA ILE A 101 6.56 -16.54 13.75
C ILE A 101 6.40 -17.67 12.73
N SER A 102 5.50 -18.64 12.97
CA SER A 102 5.30 -19.79 12.07
C SER A 102 4.70 -19.40 10.71
N ILE A 103 3.89 -18.34 10.63
CA ILE A 103 3.27 -17.88 9.39
C ILE A 103 4.14 -16.88 8.60
N MET A 104 5.11 -16.23 9.27
CA MET A 104 6.00 -15.25 8.63
C MET A 104 6.70 -15.76 7.37
N PRO A 105 7.30 -16.98 7.33
CA PRO A 105 7.97 -17.48 6.13
C PRO A 105 7.03 -17.61 4.93
N SER A 106 5.80 -18.05 5.16
CA SER A 106 4.79 -18.17 4.10
C SER A 106 4.41 -16.80 3.54
N MET A 107 4.15 -15.83 4.43
CA MET A 107 3.83 -14.45 4.03
C MET A 107 5.00 -13.79 3.29
N PHE A 108 6.23 -14.02 3.77
CA PHE A 108 7.44 -13.51 3.13
C PHE A 108 7.61 -14.11 1.72
N SER A 109 7.48 -15.42 1.57
CA SER A 109 7.59 -16.10 0.27
C SER A 109 6.56 -15.61 -0.72
N HIS A 110 5.31 -15.43 -0.28
CA HIS A 110 4.25 -14.86 -1.12
C HIS A 110 4.56 -13.41 -1.53
N ARG A 111 5.03 -12.59 -0.59
CA ARG A 111 5.38 -11.20 -0.87
C ARG A 111 6.59 -11.07 -1.80
N PHE A 112 7.61 -11.89 -1.55
CA PHE A 112 8.80 -11.97 -2.39
C PHE A 112 8.45 -12.40 -3.81
N GLY A 113 7.65 -13.45 -3.96
CA GLY A 113 7.16 -13.90 -5.26
C GLY A 113 6.41 -12.80 -6.01
N SER A 114 5.50 -12.09 -5.34
CA SER A 114 4.75 -10.97 -5.94
C SER A 114 5.65 -9.85 -6.43
N LEU A 115 6.68 -9.49 -5.65
CA LEU A 115 7.65 -8.45 -6.04
C LEU A 115 8.49 -8.91 -7.22
N PHE A 116 8.94 -10.15 -7.20
CA PHE A 116 9.72 -10.73 -8.30
C PHE A 116 8.91 -10.74 -9.60
N PHE A 117 7.67 -11.22 -9.57
CA PHE A 117 6.78 -11.23 -10.74
C PHE A 117 6.47 -9.83 -11.28
N ARG A 118 6.40 -8.82 -10.45
CA ARG A 118 6.18 -7.44 -10.91
C ARG A 118 7.41 -6.80 -11.56
N SER A 119 8.59 -7.20 -11.12
CA SER A 119 9.84 -6.57 -11.56
C SER A 119 10.49 -7.26 -12.74
N TYR A 120 10.27 -8.58 -12.90
CA TYR A 120 10.97 -9.36 -13.90
C TYR A 120 10.65 -8.94 -15.33
N GLU A 121 9.43 -8.50 -15.61
CA GLU A 121 9.01 -8.08 -16.95
C GLU A 121 9.85 -6.91 -17.46
N ILE A 122 10.02 -5.89 -16.64
CA ILE A 122 10.82 -4.71 -17.01
C ILE A 122 12.28 -5.11 -17.17
N ILE A 123 12.81 -5.90 -16.26
CA ILE A 123 14.20 -6.38 -16.31
C ILE A 123 14.43 -7.23 -17.58
N ALA A 124 13.50 -8.12 -17.91
CA ALA A 124 13.60 -8.95 -19.12
C ALA A 124 13.58 -8.10 -20.40
N VAL A 125 12.70 -7.11 -20.47
CA VAL A 125 12.63 -6.18 -21.61
C VAL A 125 13.91 -5.34 -21.71
N ASP A 126 14.43 -4.83 -20.60
CA ASP A 126 15.66 -4.06 -20.56
C ASP A 126 16.88 -4.88 -21.01
N LEU A 127 16.95 -6.15 -20.61
CA LEU A 127 18.06 -7.04 -20.98
C LEU A 127 18.02 -7.47 -22.46
N VAL A 128 16.82 -7.70 -23.01
CA VAL A 128 16.67 -8.21 -24.39
C VAL A 128 16.66 -7.07 -25.40
N PHE A 129 15.97 -5.98 -25.11
CA PHE A 129 15.70 -4.91 -26.06
C PHE A 129 16.43 -3.58 -25.74
N GLY A 130 17.08 -3.52 -24.57
CA GLY A 130 17.81 -2.34 -24.09
C GLY A 130 16.93 -1.31 -23.39
N PHE A 131 17.56 -0.45 -22.59
CA PHE A 131 16.91 0.52 -21.71
C PHE A 131 15.99 1.53 -22.42
N SER A 132 16.24 1.84 -23.68
CA SER A 132 15.37 2.77 -24.44
C SER A 132 13.97 2.18 -24.68
N ILE A 133 13.91 0.90 -25.01
CA ILE A 133 12.65 0.17 -25.21
C ILE A 133 12.00 -0.12 -23.85
N GLY A 134 12.79 -0.53 -22.86
CA GLY A 134 12.33 -0.75 -21.50
C GLY A 134 11.69 0.49 -20.87
N GLY A 135 12.25 1.68 -21.12
CA GLY A 135 11.64 2.94 -20.68
C GLY A 135 10.26 3.21 -21.32
N ARG A 136 10.09 2.92 -22.60
CA ARG A 136 8.77 3.01 -23.27
C ARG A 136 7.79 1.98 -22.74
N TYR A 137 8.25 0.77 -22.52
CA TYR A 137 7.46 -0.32 -21.92
C TYR A 137 7.01 0.04 -20.50
N SER A 138 7.89 0.60 -19.67
CA SER A 138 7.56 1.07 -18.33
C SER A 138 6.45 2.13 -18.31
N ASN A 139 6.46 3.06 -19.31
CA ASN A 139 5.38 4.04 -19.43
C ASN A 139 4.05 3.38 -19.79
N MET A 140 4.03 2.38 -20.66
CA MET A 140 2.82 1.62 -20.98
C MET A 140 2.31 0.83 -19.76
N LEU A 141 3.21 0.19 -19.01
CA LEU A 141 2.88 -0.49 -17.77
C LEU A 141 2.31 0.48 -16.72
N PHE A 142 2.85 1.70 -16.64
CA PHE A 142 2.33 2.72 -15.74
C PHE A 142 0.87 3.07 -16.04
N ILE A 143 0.54 3.27 -17.32
CA ILE A 143 -0.83 3.55 -17.78
C ILE A 143 -1.74 2.35 -17.45
N SER A 144 -1.33 1.13 -17.81
CA SER A 144 -2.09 -0.10 -17.50
C SER A 144 -2.31 -0.27 -16.01
N THR A 145 -1.28 -0.02 -15.20
CA THR A 145 -1.38 -0.11 -13.73
C THR A 145 -2.32 0.94 -13.16
N ALA A 146 -2.38 2.15 -13.75
CA ALA A 146 -3.33 3.18 -13.33
C ALA A 146 -4.78 2.72 -13.52
N PHE A 147 -5.11 2.13 -14.67
CA PHE A 147 -6.43 1.53 -14.89
C PHE A 147 -6.72 0.38 -13.93
N MET A 148 -5.78 -0.56 -13.78
CA MET A 148 -5.92 -1.68 -12.84
C MET A 148 -6.11 -1.22 -11.40
N THR A 149 -5.52 -0.09 -11.00
CA THR A 149 -5.67 0.45 -9.64
C THR A 149 -7.12 0.83 -9.34
N VAL A 150 -7.87 1.35 -10.32
CA VAL A 150 -9.29 1.67 -10.15
C VAL A 150 -10.09 0.40 -9.83
N PHE A 151 -9.86 -0.69 -10.56
CA PHE A 151 -10.50 -1.98 -10.28
C PHE A 151 -10.09 -2.54 -8.93
N TRP A 152 -8.83 -2.39 -8.56
CA TRP A 152 -8.31 -2.85 -7.27
C TRP A 152 -8.93 -2.12 -6.08
N ILE A 153 -9.15 -0.82 -6.19
CA ILE A 153 -9.86 -0.02 -5.17
C ILE A 153 -11.28 -0.56 -4.99
N PHE A 154 -11.97 -0.82 -6.10
CA PHE A 154 -13.31 -1.38 -6.06
C PHE A 154 -13.33 -2.77 -5.38
N GLN A 155 -12.45 -3.69 -5.79
CA GLN A 155 -12.33 -5.02 -5.19
C GLN A 155 -12.03 -4.98 -3.69
N ASN A 156 -11.11 -4.13 -3.27
CA ASN A 156 -10.74 -4.00 -1.85
C ASN A 156 -11.90 -3.47 -1.00
N SER A 157 -12.69 -2.52 -1.54
CA SER A 157 -13.87 -2.00 -0.85
C SER A 157 -14.91 -3.10 -0.62
N VAL A 158 -15.11 -3.94 -1.61
CA VAL A 158 -16.06 -5.07 -1.55
C VAL A 158 -15.59 -6.15 -0.57
N THR A 159 -14.28 -6.46 -0.57
CA THR A 159 -13.72 -7.49 0.32
C THR A 159 -13.97 -7.17 1.80
N GLY A 160 -13.88 -5.89 2.18
CA GLY A 160 -14.21 -5.44 3.53
C GLY A 160 -15.66 -5.71 3.90
N ILE A 161 -16.60 -5.36 3.02
CA ILE A 161 -18.06 -5.57 3.23
C ILE A 161 -18.37 -7.06 3.36
N VAL A 162 -17.81 -7.90 2.49
CA VAL A 162 -18.02 -9.36 2.55
C VAL A 162 -17.46 -9.94 3.85
N GLY A 163 -16.29 -9.46 4.32
CA GLY A 163 -15.70 -9.90 5.58
C GLY A 163 -16.56 -9.55 6.79
N GLU A 164 -17.10 -8.33 6.83
CA GLU A 164 -18.00 -7.87 7.89
C GLU A 164 -19.30 -8.67 7.91
N HIS A 165 -19.89 -8.89 6.75
CA HIS A 165 -21.12 -9.69 6.61
C HIS A 165 -20.89 -11.15 7.01
N TYR A 166 -19.72 -11.72 6.68
CA TYR A 166 -19.35 -13.06 7.10
C TYR A 166 -19.22 -13.18 8.62
N ALA A 167 -18.70 -12.17 9.28
CA ALA A 167 -18.58 -12.15 10.73
C ALA A 167 -19.93 -11.98 11.44
N ALA A 168 -20.89 -11.25 10.82
CA ALA A 168 -22.18 -10.94 11.41
C ALA A 168 -23.25 -12.02 11.14
N GLU A 169 -23.39 -12.52 9.91
CA GLU A 169 -24.53 -13.32 9.46
C GLU A 169 -24.19 -14.78 9.13
N GLY A 170 -22.90 -15.13 9.12
CA GLY A 170 -22.42 -16.49 8.94
C GLY A 170 -22.24 -16.90 7.46
N ARG A 171 -21.87 -18.18 7.26
CA ARG A 171 -21.29 -18.68 5.99
C ARG A 171 -22.23 -18.70 4.80
N LYS A 172 -23.55 -18.95 5.00
CA LYS A 172 -24.49 -19.14 3.88
C LYS A 172 -24.82 -17.84 3.17
N ASP A 173 -25.14 -16.80 3.92
CA ASP A 173 -25.56 -15.52 3.35
C ASP A 173 -24.37 -14.75 2.76
N SER A 174 -23.21 -14.90 3.38
CA SER A 174 -21.95 -14.39 2.85
C SER A 174 -21.54 -15.04 1.52
N PHE A 175 -21.89 -16.32 1.29
CA PHE A 175 -21.61 -16.99 0.03
C PHE A 175 -22.43 -16.40 -1.14
N ILE A 176 -23.67 -16.00 -0.90
CA ILE A 176 -24.50 -15.35 -1.91
C ILE A 176 -23.92 -13.98 -2.28
N LEU A 177 -23.51 -13.22 -1.29
CA LEU A 177 -22.86 -11.93 -1.50
C LEU A 177 -21.53 -12.09 -2.26
N TYR A 178 -20.69 -13.03 -1.84
CA TYR A 178 -19.45 -13.37 -2.53
C TYR A 178 -19.68 -13.77 -4.00
N SER A 179 -20.68 -14.62 -4.26
CA SER A 179 -21.01 -15.06 -5.62
C SER A 179 -21.44 -13.91 -6.53
N LYS A 180 -22.25 -12.98 -6.01
CA LYS A 180 -22.65 -11.76 -6.75
C LYS A 180 -21.43 -10.90 -7.09
N MET A 181 -20.48 -10.76 -6.15
CA MET A 181 -19.27 -9.99 -6.34
C MET A 181 -18.30 -10.67 -7.30
N ALA A 182 -18.15 -12.00 -7.23
CA ALA A 182 -17.37 -12.78 -8.18
C ALA A 182 -17.94 -12.65 -9.61
N TYR A 183 -19.25 -12.63 -9.76
CA TYR A 183 -19.89 -12.39 -11.05
C TYR A 183 -19.62 -10.97 -11.59
N LEU A 184 -19.69 -9.95 -10.74
CA LEU A 184 -19.34 -8.59 -11.15
C LEU A 184 -17.87 -8.49 -11.55
N ASN A 185 -16.97 -9.13 -10.82
CA ASN A 185 -15.55 -9.20 -11.19
C ASN A 185 -15.33 -9.85 -12.57
N LEU A 186 -16.06 -10.92 -12.86
CA LEU A 186 -16.01 -11.60 -14.17
C LEU A 186 -16.53 -10.72 -15.32
N LEU A 187 -17.51 -9.84 -15.07
CA LEU A 187 -18.02 -8.91 -16.07
C LEU A 187 -17.04 -7.78 -16.40
N PHE A 188 -16.15 -7.45 -15.46
CA PHE A 188 -15.15 -6.37 -15.63
C PHE A 188 -13.75 -6.91 -15.98
N SER A 189 -13.53 -8.20 -16.04
CA SER A 189 -12.28 -8.86 -16.41
C SER A 189 -12.22 -9.14 -17.92
#